data_3bedf8b84f8121bfe5580f3aee51019f
#
_entry.id   3bedf8b84f8121bfe5580f3aee51019f
#
_cell.length_a   1.000
_cell.length_b   1.000
_cell.length_c   1.000
_cell.angle_alpha   90.00
_cell.angle_beta   90.00
_cell.angle_gamma   90.00
#
_symmetry.space_group_name_H-M   'P 1'
#
loop_
_entity.id
_entity.type
_entity.pdbx_description
1 polymer ?
#
loop_
_entity_poly.entity_id
_entity_poly.type
_entity_poly.pdbx_seq_one_letter_code
_entity_poly.pdbx_strand_id
1 'polypeptide(L)' 'MSENEIENLTFEQSFAELEETVRKLETGGLTLEESLTLFERGQALAAHCNAQLDQSELKVRQLSPEGVTPFDPEG' A
#
# COMPACT_ATOMS: atom_id res chain seq x y z
N MET A 1 -0.63 13.45 12.76
CA MET A 1 0.10 12.38 12.16
C MET A 1 0.87 12.85 10.99
N SER A 2 2.13 12.53 10.98
CA SER A 2 2.99 13.01 9.91
C SER A 2 3.26 11.87 8.93
N GLU A 3 3.78 12.24 7.79
CA GLU A 3 4.12 11.24 6.81
C GLU A 3 5.21 10.32 7.30
N ASN A 4 6.02 10.79 8.24
CA ASN A 4 7.08 9.96 8.78
C ASN A 4 6.52 8.71 9.44
N GLU A 5 5.32 8.82 9.99
CA GLU A 5 4.73 7.66 10.61
C GLU A 5 4.40 6.59 9.62
N ILE A 6 3.99 7.00 8.43
CA ILE A 6 3.69 6.02 7.39
C ILE A 6 4.94 5.26 7.00
N GLU A 7 6.06 5.95 6.91
CA GLU A 7 7.29 5.30 6.53
C GLU A 7 7.75 4.29 7.56
N ASN A 8 7.35 4.49 8.80
CA ASN A 8 7.73 3.56 9.86
C ASN A 8 6.83 2.35 9.97
N LEU A 9 5.75 2.34 9.22
CA LEU A 9 4.80 1.24 9.28
C LEU A 9 5.33 0.04 8.52
N THR A 10 5.02 -1.15 9.04
CA THR A 10 5.29 -2.36 8.28
C THR A 10 4.27 -2.45 7.16
N PHE A 11 4.51 -3.37 6.24
CA PHE A 11 3.57 -3.58 5.16
C PHE A 11 2.18 -3.90 5.69
N GLU A 12 2.12 -4.78 6.66
CA GLU A 12 0.83 -5.18 7.21
C GLU A 12 0.12 -4.03 7.88
N GLN A 13 0.88 -3.20 8.59
CA GLN A 13 0.29 -2.04 9.24
C GLN A 13 -0.21 -1.04 8.23
N SER A 14 0.58 -0.81 7.18
CA SER A 14 0.16 0.12 6.15
C SER A 14 -1.07 -0.37 5.43
N PHE A 15 -1.11 -1.65 5.14
CA PHE A 15 -2.24 -2.23 4.42
C PHE A 15 -3.51 -2.15 5.27
N ALA A 16 -3.38 -2.41 6.56
CA ALA A 16 -4.54 -2.34 7.45
C ALA A 16 -5.09 -0.91 7.51
N GLU A 17 -4.20 0.07 7.61
CA GLU A 17 -4.65 1.45 7.64
C GLU A 17 -5.26 1.86 6.31
N LEU A 18 -4.71 1.36 5.23
CA LEU A 18 -5.27 1.66 3.92
C LEU A 18 -6.69 1.11 3.81
N GLU A 19 -6.89 -0.10 4.27
CA GLU A 19 -8.22 -0.69 4.25
C GLU A 19 -9.20 0.13 5.06
N GLU A 20 -8.76 0.59 6.21
CA GLU A 20 -9.64 1.39 7.05
C GLU A 20 -9.96 2.72 6.39
N THR A 21 -8.97 3.32 5.77
CA THR A 21 -9.17 4.59 5.07
C THR A 21 -10.19 4.43 3.95
N VAL A 22 -10.05 3.36 3.18
CA VAL A 22 -10.98 3.10 2.09
C VAL A 22 -12.38 2.84 2.64
N ARG A 23 -12.46 2.11 3.73
CA ARG A 23 -13.76 1.82 4.33
C ARG A 23 -14.46 3.10 4.76
N LYS A 24 -13.72 4.02 5.34
CA LYS A 24 -14.31 5.29 5.75
C LYS A 24 -14.81 6.08 4.55
N LEU A 25 -14.05 6.05 3.47
CA LEU A 25 -14.47 6.73 2.25
C LEU A 25 -15.73 6.11 1.68
N GLU A 26 -15.81 4.79 1.72
CA GLU A 26 -16.96 4.09 1.18
C GLU A 26 -18.20 4.29 2.03
N THR A 27 -18.01 4.40 3.32
CA THR A 27 -19.15 4.61 4.22
C THR A 27 -19.82 5.93 3.93
N GLY A 28 -19.05 6.94 3.59
CA GLY A 28 -19.63 8.23 3.29
C GLY A 28 -19.93 9.02 4.53
N GLY A 29 -20.76 10.03 4.38
CA GLY A 29 -21.10 10.88 5.50
C GLY A 29 -20.00 11.84 5.86
N LEU A 30 -19.00 11.98 5.00
CA LEU A 30 -17.87 12.86 5.25
C LEU A 30 -18.03 14.16 4.49
N THR A 31 -17.45 15.21 5.06
CA THR A 31 -17.37 16.46 4.31
C THR A 31 -16.37 16.28 3.17
N LEU A 32 -16.42 17.20 2.22
CA LEU A 32 -15.49 17.16 1.12
C LEU A 32 -14.06 17.26 1.64
N GLU A 33 -13.85 18.11 2.62
CA GLU A 33 -12.52 18.28 3.19
C GLU A 33 -12.03 17.00 3.83
N GLU A 34 -12.91 16.33 4.56
CA GLU A 34 -12.54 15.09 5.21
C GLU A 34 -12.24 13.99 4.19
N SER A 35 -13.05 13.94 3.15
CA SER A 35 -12.83 12.96 2.09
C SER A 35 -11.49 13.18 1.41
N LEU A 36 -11.16 14.44 1.17
CA LEU A 36 -9.90 14.75 0.51
C LEU A 36 -8.71 14.36 1.37
N THR A 37 -8.81 14.65 2.67
CA THR A 37 -7.74 14.29 3.59
C THR A 37 -7.53 12.79 3.62
N LEU A 38 -8.62 12.03 3.69
CA LEU A 38 -8.53 10.59 3.69
C LEU A 38 -7.98 10.06 2.39
N PHE A 39 -8.37 10.66 1.27
CA PHE A 39 -7.88 10.24 -0.01
C PHE A 39 -6.37 10.44 -0.10
N GLU A 40 -5.89 11.58 0.36
CA GLU A 40 -4.46 11.85 0.33
C GLU A 40 -3.71 10.86 1.22
N ARG A 41 -4.26 10.55 2.38
CA ARG A 41 -3.61 9.58 3.24
C ARG A 41 -3.61 8.20 2.61
N GLY A 42 -4.70 7.84 1.96
CA GLY A 42 -4.77 6.56 1.28
C GLY A 42 -3.73 6.46 0.17
N GLN A 43 -3.53 7.55 -0.55
CA GLN A 43 -2.51 7.55 -1.59
C GLN A 43 -1.12 7.32 -1.01
N ALA A 44 -0.82 7.97 0.11
CA ALA A 44 0.49 7.80 0.73
C ALA A 44 0.66 6.37 1.23
N LEU A 45 -0.38 5.82 1.83
CA LEU A 45 -0.32 4.45 2.32
C LEU A 45 -0.15 3.46 1.17
N ALA A 46 -0.86 3.69 0.09
CA ALA A 46 -0.76 2.80 -1.07
C ALA A 46 0.64 2.86 -1.66
N ALA A 47 1.21 4.04 -1.74
CA ALA A 47 2.56 4.18 -2.26
C ALA A 47 3.56 3.44 -1.38
N HIS A 48 3.37 3.52 -0.08
CA HIS A 48 4.27 2.84 0.84
C HIS A 48 4.15 1.33 0.70
N CYS A 49 2.94 0.83 0.56
CA CYS A 49 2.72 -0.59 0.35
C CYS A 49 3.36 -1.06 -0.96
N ASN A 50 3.18 -0.29 -2.02
CA ASN A 50 3.77 -0.66 -3.29
C ASN A 50 5.28 -0.70 -3.23
N ALA A 51 5.88 0.25 -2.53
CA ALA A 51 7.32 0.28 -2.41
C ALA A 51 7.83 -0.97 -1.70
N GLN A 52 7.12 -1.39 -0.67
CA GLN A 52 7.53 -2.57 0.07
C GLN A 52 7.34 -3.84 -0.74
N LEU A 53 6.28 -3.89 -1.53
CA LEU A 53 6.07 -5.03 -2.41
C LEU A 53 7.15 -5.11 -3.47
N ASP A 54 7.53 -3.98 -4.03
CA ASP A 54 8.59 -3.96 -5.02
C ASP A 54 9.88 -4.51 -4.46
N GLN A 55 10.20 -4.10 -3.24
CA GLN A 55 11.43 -4.58 -2.61
C GLN A 55 11.37 -6.08 -2.38
N SER A 56 10.24 -6.57 -1.98
CA SER A 56 10.07 -8.00 -1.75
C SER A 56 10.23 -8.77 -3.05
N GLU A 57 9.66 -8.26 -4.12
CA GLU A 57 9.78 -8.91 -5.41
C GLU A 57 11.22 -8.98 -5.88
N LEU A 58 11.94 -7.90 -5.66
CA LEU A 58 13.34 -7.89 -6.04
C LEU A 58 14.13 -8.94 -5.29
N LYS A 59 13.86 -9.08 -4.01
CA LYS A 59 14.55 -10.08 -3.22
C LYS A 59 14.25 -11.47 -3.70
N VAL A 60 13.02 -11.73 -4.03
CA VAL A 60 12.62 -13.04 -4.52
C VAL A 60 13.34 -13.34 -5.82
N ARG A 61 13.43 -12.36 -6.69
CA ARG A 61 14.11 -12.56 -7.96
C ARG A 61 15.57 -12.88 -7.76
N GLN A 62 16.20 -12.22 -6.80
CA GLN A 62 17.60 -12.47 -6.55
C GLN A 62 17.82 -13.86 -6.00
N LEU A 63 16.87 -14.34 -5.20
CA LEU A 63 17.00 -15.67 -4.65
C LEU A 63 16.78 -16.76 -5.69
N SER A 64 16.00 -16.46 -6.70
CA SER A 64 15.71 -17.42 -7.75
C SER A 64 15.99 -16.81 -9.09
N PRO A 65 17.24 -16.65 -9.42
CA PRO A 65 17.60 -15.97 -10.66
C PRO A 65 17.17 -16.73 -11.91
N GLU A 66 16.83 -17.95 -11.76
CA GLU A 66 16.45 -18.73 -12.91
C GLU A 66 15.15 -18.31 -13.49
N GLY A 67 14.76 -17.14 -13.18
CA GLY A 67 13.60 -16.62 -13.81
C GLY A 67 12.36 -17.34 -13.43
N VAL A 68 12.32 -17.72 -12.24
CA VAL A 68 11.09 -18.23 -11.78
C VAL A 68 10.09 -17.11 -11.88
N THR A 69 9.22 -17.21 -12.81
CA THR A 69 8.12 -16.32 -12.82
C THR A 69 7.06 -17.03 -12.04
N PRO A 70 6.98 -16.72 -10.79
CA PRO A 70 6.05 -17.42 -9.92
C PRO A 70 4.65 -17.37 -10.48
N PHE A 71 4.37 -16.33 -11.16
CA PHE A 71 3.05 -16.20 -11.70
C PHE A 71 3.12 -15.45 -13.00
N ASP A 72 2.81 -16.14 -14.06
CA ASP A 72 2.83 -15.52 -15.37
C ASP A 72 1.51 -15.82 -16.04
N PRO A 73 0.56 -14.93 -15.92
CA PRO A 73 -0.76 -15.18 -16.46
C PRO A 73 -0.77 -15.32 -17.96
N GLU A 74 0.29 -14.84 -18.58
CA GLU A 74 0.35 -14.95 -20.01
C GLU A 74 1.05 -16.18 -20.46
N GLY A 75 1.79 -16.77 -19.59
CA GLY A 75 2.62 -17.91 -19.93
C GLY A 75 1.86 -19.19 -20.10
#